data_9cb67c0d889e88c22573870a37d66709
#
_entry.id   9cb67c0d889e88c22573870a37d66709
#
_cell.length_a   1.000
_cell.length_b   1.000
_cell.length_c   1.000
_cell.angle_alpha   90.00
_cell.angle_beta   90.00
_cell.angle_gamma   90.00
#
_symmetry.space_group_name_H-M   'P 1'
#
loop_
_entity.id
_entity.type
_entity.pdbx_description
1 polymer ?
#
loop_
_entity_poly.entity_id
_entity_poly.type
_entity_poly.pdbx_seq_one_letter_code
_entity_poly.pdbx_strand_id
1 'polypeptide(L)'
;LTATSFMRKIYAILIASAALLAASCSTIISDESYAMATRGETVQTYSGFGCSEAVLRNATLLALQERGWVVTDTNNPIKARLSELRQEARISIQVKSGVLVVDTKGSLVDGNKAYVPLRYLNYLMASVRKNVLRASAAN
;
A
#
# COMPACT_ATOMS: atom_id res chain seq x y z
N LEU A 1 -47.45 18.56 16.46
CA LEU A 1 -46.28 19.22 17.04
C LEU A 1 -45.17 18.26 17.41
N THR A 2 -45.46 17.01 17.75
CA THR A 2 -44.46 15.96 18.03
C THR A 2 -43.76 15.44 16.79
N ALA A 3 -44.37 15.45 15.61
CA ALA A 3 -43.81 14.99 14.35
C ALA A 3 -42.65 15.87 13.83
N THR A 4 -42.74 17.19 14.02
CA THR A 4 -41.70 18.15 13.62
C THR A 4 -40.43 18.04 14.48
N SER A 5 -40.59 17.77 15.78
CA SER A 5 -39.46 17.55 16.70
C SER A 5 -38.70 16.24 16.38
N PHE A 6 -39.43 15.21 15.97
CA PHE A 6 -38.85 13.93 15.58
C PHE A 6 -38.05 14.03 14.27
N MET A 7 -38.56 14.73 13.26
CA MET A 7 -37.84 14.98 12.00
C MET A 7 -36.55 15.77 12.20
N ARG A 8 -36.51 16.78 13.06
CA ARG A 8 -35.30 17.54 13.40
C ARG A 8 -34.22 16.65 14.01
N LYS A 9 -34.59 15.70 14.86
CA LYS A 9 -33.65 14.75 15.47
C LYS A 9 -33.05 13.78 14.44
N ILE A 10 -33.84 13.34 13.47
CA ILE A 10 -33.36 12.46 12.38
C ILE A 10 -32.38 13.20 11.48
N TYR A 11 -32.61 14.45 11.12
CA TYR A 11 -31.70 15.27 10.33
C TYR A 11 -30.36 15.49 11.04
N ALA A 12 -30.37 15.74 12.33
CA ALA A 12 -29.14 15.91 13.13
C ALA A 12 -28.30 14.64 13.16
N ILE A 13 -28.90 13.45 13.26
CA ILE A 13 -28.21 12.16 13.25
C ILE A 13 -27.60 11.86 11.86
N LEU A 14 -28.32 12.16 10.78
CA LEU A 14 -27.82 11.99 9.40
C LEU A 14 -26.62 12.88 9.09
N ILE A 15 -26.63 14.13 9.54
CA ILE A 15 -25.50 15.05 9.36
C ILE A 15 -24.27 14.60 10.15
N ALA A 16 -24.44 14.11 11.37
CA ALA A 16 -23.36 13.57 12.19
C ALA A 16 -22.73 12.30 11.57
N SER A 17 -23.52 11.40 10.99
CA SER A 17 -23.06 10.20 10.30
C SER A 17 -22.25 10.54 9.04
N ALA A 18 -22.69 11.53 8.24
CA ALA A 18 -21.95 11.99 7.06
C ALA A 18 -20.61 12.64 7.43
N ALA A 19 -20.53 13.40 8.51
CA ALA A 19 -19.29 14.00 9.00
C ALA A 19 -18.28 12.95 9.49
N LEU A 20 -18.72 11.87 10.14
CA LEU A 20 -17.90 10.75 10.57
C LEU A 20 -17.33 9.97 9.38
N LEU A 21 -18.09 9.74 8.32
CA LEU A 21 -17.63 9.11 7.09
C LEU A 21 -16.59 9.97 6.35
N ALA A 22 -16.76 11.27 6.30
CA ALA A 22 -15.79 12.20 5.72
C ALA A 22 -14.47 12.22 6.51
N ALA A 23 -14.51 12.16 7.84
CA ALA A 23 -13.32 12.11 8.69
C ALA A 23 -12.54 10.79 8.52
N SER A 24 -13.21 9.65 8.31
CA SER A 24 -12.54 8.36 8.08
C SER A 24 -11.86 8.26 6.72
N CYS A 25 -12.27 9.04 5.71
CA CYS A 25 -11.63 9.08 4.38
C CYS A 25 -10.35 9.95 4.36
N SER A 26 -10.11 10.80 5.37
CA SER A 26 -8.97 11.72 5.40
C SER A 26 -7.68 11.13 5.98
N THR A 27 -7.70 9.94 6.58
CA THR A 27 -6.56 9.29 7.25
C THR A 27 -5.90 8.20 6.40
N ILE A 28 -5.60 8.49 5.13
CA ILE A 28 -4.98 7.52 4.21
C ILE A 28 -3.48 7.33 4.51
N ILE A 29 -2.81 8.36 5.02
CA ILE A 29 -1.38 8.34 5.30
C ILE A 29 -1.17 8.52 6.80
N SER A 30 -0.49 7.54 7.43
CA SER A 30 -0.21 7.58 8.87
C SER A 30 0.96 8.52 9.18
N ASP A 31 0.94 9.09 10.40
CA ASP A 31 2.05 9.90 10.91
C ASP A 31 3.38 9.13 10.90
N GLU A 32 3.33 7.81 11.12
CA GLU A 32 4.50 6.93 11.03
C GLU A 32 5.13 6.95 9.63
N SER A 33 4.32 6.95 8.57
CA SER A 33 4.80 7.00 7.18
C SER A 33 5.63 8.23 6.90
N TYR A 34 5.25 9.39 7.42
CA TYR A 34 6.04 10.62 7.31
C TYR A 34 7.28 10.59 8.19
N ALA A 35 7.14 10.13 9.43
CA ALA A 35 8.25 10.06 10.37
C ALA A 35 9.37 9.16 9.85
N MET A 36 9.04 8.01 9.29
CA MET A 36 10.01 7.10 8.66
C MET A 36 10.74 7.79 7.50
N ALA A 37 10.03 8.42 6.59
CA ALA A 37 10.62 9.13 5.46
C ALA A 37 11.56 10.27 5.93
N THR A 38 11.17 11.00 6.97
CA THR A 38 11.96 12.08 7.57
C THR A 38 13.26 11.56 8.19
N ARG A 39 13.24 10.36 8.79
CA ARG A 39 14.44 9.70 9.34
C ARG A 39 15.28 9.00 8.27
N GLY A 40 14.86 9.00 7.01
CA GLY A 40 15.54 8.30 5.93
C GLY A 40 15.30 6.79 5.93
N GLU A 41 14.31 6.29 6.64
CA GLU A 41 13.95 4.88 6.74
C GLU A 41 13.08 4.45 5.55
N THR A 42 13.58 4.60 4.34
CA THR A 42 12.84 4.31 3.11
C THR A 42 12.98 2.86 2.64
N VAL A 43 13.90 2.10 3.22
CA VAL A 43 14.16 0.70 2.86
C VAL A 43 13.48 -0.24 3.83
N GLN A 44 12.67 -1.15 3.28
CA GLN A 44 11.97 -2.19 4.03
C GLN A 44 12.41 -3.57 3.54
N THR A 45 12.74 -4.48 4.44
CA THR A 45 13.15 -5.84 4.12
C THR A 45 12.07 -6.83 4.56
N TYR A 46 11.65 -7.67 3.63
CA TYR A 46 10.66 -8.73 3.88
C TYR A 46 11.30 -10.08 3.62
N SER A 47 11.18 -10.97 4.58
CA SER A 47 11.81 -12.30 4.54
C SER A 47 10.80 -13.41 4.87
N GLY A 48 11.26 -14.64 4.87
CA GLY A 48 10.45 -15.79 5.25
C GLY A 48 9.53 -16.30 4.14
N PHE A 49 9.78 -15.95 2.88
CA PHE A 49 8.97 -16.45 1.75
C PHE A 49 9.26 -17.94 1.44
N GLY A 50 10.43 -18.43 1.79
CA GLY A 50 10.77 -19.87 1.68
C GLY A 50 10.77 -20.41 0.26
N CYS A 51 11.15 -19.62 -0.74
CA CYS A 51 11.17 -20.02 -2.15
C CYS A 51 12.42 -19.49 -2.87
N SER A 52 12.65 -19.97 -4.09
CA SER A 52 13.75 -19.51 -4.94
C SER A 52 13.55 -18.07 -5.39
N GLU A 53 14.61 -17.43 -5.82
CA GLU A 53 14.59 -16.09 -6.41
C GLU A 53 13.63 -16.02 -7.60
N ALA A 54 13.66 -17.02 -8.51
CA ALA A 54 12.79 -17.04 -9.69
C ALA A 54 11.30 -17.13 -9.33
N VAL A 55 10.94 -17.98 -8.38
CA VAL A 55 9.56 -18.09 -7.88
C VAL A 55 9.11 -16.80 -7.22
N LEU A 56 9.95 -16.22 -6.36
CA LEU A 56 9.64 -14.98 -5.66
C LEU A 56 9.50 -13.79 -6.61
N ARG A 57 10.35 -13.73 -7.63
CA ARG A 57 10.27 -12.70 -8.66
C ARG A 57 8.93 -12.77 -9.41
N ASN A 58 8.53 -13.95 -9.88
CA ASN A 58 7.27 -14.13 -10.60
C ASN A 58 6.06 -13.82 -9.70
N ALA A 59 6.09 -14.26 -8.45
CA ALA A 59 5.06 -13.97 -7.44
C ALA A 59 4.94 -12.46 -7.18
N THR A 60 6.07 -11.76 -7.15
CA THR A 60 6.11 -10.30 -6.93
C THR A 60 5.57 -9.54 -8.14
N LEU A 61 5.96 -9.89 -9.36
CA LEU A 61 5.44 -9.27 -10.58
C LEU A 61 3.93 -9.44 -10.70
N LEU A 62 3.42 -10.63 -10.42
CA LEU A 62 1.97 -10.90 -10.41
C LEU A 62 1.26 -10.10 -9.34
N ALA A 63 1.81 -10.01 -8.13
CA ALA A 63 1.24 -9.24 -7.02
C ALA A 63 1.17 -7.75 -7.34
N LEU A 64 2.20 -7.19 -7.96
CA LEU A 64 2.20 -5.80 -8.41
C LEU A 64 1.04 -5.53 -9.37
N GLN A 65 0.85 -6.41 -10.34
CA GLN A 65 -0.26 -6.33 -11.29
C GLN A 65 -1.61 -6.44 -10.58
N GLU A 66 -1.79 -7.42 -9.69
CA GLU A 66 -3.03 -7.63 -8.95
C GLU A 66 -3.40 -6.43 -8.06
N ARG A 67 -2.42 -5.71 -7.55
CA ARG A 67 -2.61 -4.54 -6.68
C ARG A 67 -2.63 -3.19 -7.41
N GLY A 68 -2.63 -3.22 -8.75
CA GLY A 68 -2.76 -2.02 -9.56
C GLY A 68 -1.48 -1.19 -9.70
N TRP A 69 -0.33 -1.73 -9.35
CA TRP A 69 0.95 -1.09 -9.59
C TRP A 69 1.32 -1.14 -11.06
N VAL A 70 1.89 -0.06 -11.56
CA VAL A 70 2.46 -0.01 -12.90
C VAL A 70 3.95 -0.36 -12.82
N VAL A 71 4.32 -1.49 -13.38
CA VAL A 71 5.73 -1.91 -13.45
C VAL A 71 6.42 -1.14 -14.57
N THR A 72 7.46 -0.40 -14.22
CA THR A 72 8.24 0.42 -15.16
C THR A 72 9.56 -0.24 -15.56
N ASP A 73 10.05 -1.17 -14.74
CA ASP A 73 11.24 -1.98 -15.03
C ASP A 73 11.07 -3.36 -14.42
N THR A 74 11.19 -4.40 -15.24
CA THR A 74 11.06 -5.81 -14.81
C THR A 74 12.39 -6.46 -14.43
N ASN A 75 13.49 -5.75 -14.51
CA ASN A 75 14.81 -6.24 -14.13
C ASN A 75 14.94 -6.39 -12.60
N ASN A 76 16.09 -6.66 -12.10
CA ASN A 76 16.37 -6.69 -10.68
C ASN A 76 17.33 -5.53 -10.33
N PRO A 77 16.86 -4.45 -9.70
CA PRO A 77 15.57 -4.31 -9.01
C PRO A 77 14.37 -4.07 -9.93
N ILE A 78 13.23 -4.64 -9.56
CA ILE A 78 11.95 -4.33 -10.19
C ILE A 78 11.54 -2.93 -9.77
N LYS A 79 11.14 -2.09 -10.72
CA LYS A 79 10.63 -0.75 -10.43
C LYS A 79 9.16 -0.66 -10.74
N ALA A 80 8.40 -0.07 -9.83
CA ALA A 80 6.96 0.10 -9.98
C ALA A 80 6.48 1.40 -9.32
N ARG A 81 5.32 1.86 -9.78
CA ARG A 81 4.66 3.04 -9.22
C ARG A 81 3.17 2.77 -9.03
N LEU A 82 2.59 3.41 -8.04
CA LEU A 82 1.15 3.42 -7.79
C LEU A 82 0.72 4.87 -7.63
N SER A 83 -0.17 5.33 -8.51
CA SER A 83 -0.72 6.68 -8.45
C SER A 83 -2.15 6.62 -7.94
N GLU A 84 -2.39 7.25 -6.82
CA GLU A 84 -3.69 7.48 -6.21
C GLU A 84 -3.94 8.99 -6.12
N LEU A 85 -5.16 9.41 -5.76
CA LEU A 85 -5.61 10.81 -5.85
C LEU A 85 -4.58 11.87 -5.42
N ARG A 86 -3.90 11.68 -4.28
CA ARG A 86 -2.95 12.64 -3.71
C ARG A 86 -1.57 12.05 -3.50
N GLN A 87 -1.40 10.79 -3.85
CA GLN A 87 -0.22 9.99 -3.53
C GLN A 87 0.41 9.44 -4.80
N GLU A 88 1.71 9.47 -4.86
CA GLU A 88 2.49 8.73 -5.83
C GLU A 88 3.51 7.88 -5.08
N ALA A 89 3.23 6.59 -4.98
CA ALA A 89 4.15 5.63 -4.42
C ALA A 89 5.11 5.14 -5.51
N ARG A 90 6.40 5.23 -5.25
CA ARG A 90 7.46 4.71 -6.12
C ARG A 90 8.28 3.72 -5.34
N ILE A 91 8.46 2.53 -5.89
CA ILE A 91 9.21 1.47 -5.24
C ILE A 91 10.22 0.84 -6.18
N SER A 92 11.31 0.38 -5.59
CA SER A 92 12.33 -0.42 -6.23
C SER A 92 12.50 -1.69 -5.40
N ILE A 93 12.27 -2.85 -5.99
CA ILE A 93 12.28 -4.14 -5.28
C ILE A 93 13.46 -4.98 -5.75
N GLN A 94 14.41 -5.21 -4.87
CA GLN A 94 15.46 -6.18 -5.10
C GLN A 94 15.00 -7.56 -4.65
N VAL A 95 15.01 -8.51 -5.56
CA VAL A 95 14.60 -9.90 -5.30
C VAL A 95 15.84 -10.74 -5.03
N LYS A 96 15.82 -11.45 -3.90
CA LYS A 96 16.81 -12.44 -3.51
C LYS A 96 16.11 -13.76 -3.20
N SER A 97 16.86 -14.81 -2.91
CA SER A 97 16.25 -16.07 -2.47
C SER A 97 15.50 -15.88 -1.15
N GLY A 98 14.18 -16.00 -1.18
CA GLY A 98 13.29 -15.87 -0.02
C GLY A 98 13.21 -14.49 0.61
N VAL A 99 13.79 -13.44 0.00
CA VAL A 99 13.86 -12.09 0.58
C VAL A 99 13.56 -11.03 -0.47
N LEU A 100 12.77 -10.03 -0.09
CA LEU A 100 12.53 -8.81 -0.87
C LEU A 100 13.08 -7.60 -0.11
N VAL A 101 13.87 -6.78 -0.77
CA VAL A 101 14.32 -5.50 -0.26
C VAL A 101 13.65 -4.40 -1.07
N VAL A 102 12.78 -3.64 -0.42
CA VAL A 102 11.95 -2.61 -1.06
C VAL A 102 12.44 -1.23 -0.64
N ASP A 103 12.87 -0.44 -1.62
CA ASP A 103 13.20 0.98 -1.42
C ASP A 103 12.04 1.83 -1.91
N THR A 104 11.52 2.69 -1.05
CA THR A 104 10.37 3.57 -1.32
C THR A 104 10.77 5.03 -1.56
N LYS A 105 12.07 5.29 -1.69
CA LYS A 105 12.58 6.64 -1.93
C LYS A 105 11.98 7.24 -3.20
N GLY A 106 11.48 8.46 -3.09
CA GLY A 106 10.81 9.15 -4.17
C GLY A 106 9.29 9.06 -4.12
N SER A 107 8.72 8.35 -3.16
CA SER A 107 7.27 8.37 -2.91
C SER A 107 6.85 9.73 -2.35
N LEU A 108 5.82 10.32 -2.96
CA LEU A 108 5.36 11.68 -2.68
C LEU A 108 3.88 11.71 -2.39
N VAL A 109 3.48 12.60 -1.49
CA VAL A 109 2.09 12.98 -1.28
C VAL A 109 1.95 14.48 -1.53
N ASP A 110 0.83 14.89 -2.11
CA ASP A 110 0.58 16.29 -2.54
C ASP A 110 1.72 16.85 -3.43
N GLY A 111 2.41 15.98 -4.18
CA GLY A 111 3.47 16.33 -5.11
C GLY A 111 4.84 16.64 -4.50
N ASN A 112 4.96 16.82 -3.18
CA ASN A 112 6.21 17.28 -2.60
C ASN A 112 6.58 16.74 -1.22
N LYS A 113 5.68 16.06 -0.52
CA LYS A 113 5.94 15.51 0.81
C LYS A 113 6.36 14.05 0.72
N ALA A 114 7.58 13.74 1.15
CA ALA A 114 8.09 12.38 1.19
C ALA A 114 7.34 11.55 2.24
N TYR A 115 7.06 10.30 1.91
CA TYR A 115 6.43 9.34 2.82
C TYR A 115 6.83 7.91 2.47
N VAL A 116 6.59 6.97 3.40
CA VAL A 116 6.72 5.53 3.15
C VAL A 116 5.32 4.95 2.99
N PRO A 117 4.98 4.32 1.86
CA PRO A 117 3.62 3.84 1.59
C PRO A 117 3.30 2.52 2.30
N LEU A 118 3.37 2.48 3.63
CA LEU A 118 3.26 1.27 4.46
C LEU A 118 2.01 0.45 4.17
N ARG A 119 0.86 1.10 4.05
CA ARG A 119 -0.41 0.42 3.79
C ARG A 119 -0.39 -0.35 2.47
N TYR A 120 0.10 0.29 1.42
CA TYR A 120 0.19 -0.34 0.10
C TYR A 120 1.23 -1.45 0.06
N LEU A 121 2.35 -1.29 0.77
CA LEU A 121 3.34 -2.34 0.92
C LEU A 121 2.78 -3.56 1.65
N ASN A 122 2.00 -3.37 2.71
CA ASN A 122 1.35 -4.46 3.43
C ASN A 122 0.40 -5.26 2.53
N TYR A 123 -0.41 -4.59 1.73
CA TYR A 123 -1.28 -5.25 0.75
C TYR A 123 -0.48 -5.98 -0.33
N LEU A 124 0.58 -5.36 -0.81
CA LEU A 124 1.47 -5.97 -1.81
C LEU A 124 2.10 -7.25 -1.25
N MET A 125 2.66 -7.20 -0.04
CA MET A 125 3.30 -8.37 0.58
C MET A 125 2.30 -9.49 0.85
N ALA A 126 1.07 -9.18 1.22
CA ALA A 126 0.00 -10.18 1.36
C ALA A 126 -0.26 -10.92 0.04
N SER A 127 -0.30 -10.20 -1.08
CA SER A 127 -0.45 -10.79 -2.41
C SER A 127 0.77 -11.62 -2.83
N VAL A 128 1.98 -11.14 -2.54
CA VAL A 128 3.21 -11.91 -2.81
C VAL A 128 3.19 -13.24 -2.06
N ARG A 129 2.88 -13.23 -0.77
CA ARG A 129 2.81 -14.47 0.05
C ARG A 129 1.78 -15.45 -0.50
N LYS A 130 0.61 -14.96 -0.87
CA LYS A 130 -0.44 -15.78 -1.50
C LYS A 130 0.06 -16.42 -2.81
N ASN A 131 0.74 -15.66 -3.65
CA ASN A 131 1.24 -16.14 -4.93
C ASN A 131 2.38 -17.17 -4.76
N VAL A 132 3.23 -16.99 -3.76
CA VAL A 132 4.28 -17.97 -3.41
C VAL A 132 3.64 -19.28 -2.95
N LEU A 133 2.61 -19.22 -2.11
CA LEU A 133 1.88 -20.42 -1.67
C LEU A 133 1.21 -21.15 -2.82
N ARG A 134 0.61 -20.44 -3.75
CA ARG A 134 0.02 -21.04 -4.98
C ARG A 134 1.06 -21.73 -5.85
N ALA A 135 2.21 -21.12 -6.05
CA ALA A 135 3.31 -21.72 -6.80
C ALA A 135 3.82 -23.01 -6.14
N SER A 136 3.90 -23.04 -4.81
CA SER A 136 4.29 -24.24 -4.04
C SER A 136 3.24 -25.36 -4.13
N ALA A 137 1.94 -25.01 -4.17
CA ALA A 137 0.86 -25.99 -4.30
C ALA A 137 0.75 -26.59 -5.72
N ALA A 138 1.25 -25.89 -6.76
CA ALA A 138 1.24 -26.36 -8.15
C ALA A 138 2.34 -27.37 -8.45
N ASN A 139 3.33 -27.53 -7.57
CA ASN A 139 4.41 -28.51 -7.63
C ASN A 139 4.12 -29.69 -6.70
#